data_39b944bbc3df571e0a656337be83bfce
#
_entry.id   39b944bbc3df571e0a656337be83bfce
#
_cell.length_a   1.000
_cell.length_b   1.000
_cell.length_c   1.000
_cell.angle_alpha   90.00
_cell.angle_beta   90.00
_cell.angle_gamma   90.00
#
_symmetry.space_group_name_H-M   'P 1'
#
loop_
_entity.id
_entity.type
_entity.pdbx_description
1 polymer ?
#
loop_
_entity_poly.entity_id
_entity_poly.type
_entity_poly.pdbx_seq_one_letter_code
_entity_poly.pdbx_strand_id
1 'polypeptide(L)'
;LVYGAGGSIDATSDLELMTERIRELAGDSNAEGFKKYVIENRKKLDVSKACVQTPWTGISNLLTKRAIRVAGVLKPWASVAGDLSRLFDDERVRLAMSFQTKYLGMSPFHAPSLFTILAFLEYEHGIFHAKGGLGSISSRMAEIAEEMGVKILLDSTCLLYTSPSPRDT
;
A
#
# COMPACT_ATOMS: atom_id res chain seq x y z
N LEU A 1 7.61 16.39 4.99
CA LEU A 1 7.22 16.17 6.40
C LEU A 1 8.04 17.06 7.29
N VAL A 2 7.39 17.83 8.17
CA VAL A 2 8.02 18.67 9.21
C VAL A 2 7.65 18.09 10.55
N TYR A 3 8.63 17.87 11.42
CA TYR A 3 8.44 17.23 12.72
C TYR A 3 8.44 18.27 13.86
N GLY A 4 7.47 18.17 14.76
CA GLY A 4 7.42 19.03 15.96
C GLY A 4 8.62 18.87 16.91
N ALA A 5 9.27 17.70 16.89
CA ALA A 5 10.52 17.43 17.61
C ALA A 5 11.78 17.97 16.92
N GLY A 6 11.62 18.70 15.81
CA GLY A 6 12.69 19.26 14.99
C GLY A 6 13.08 18.38 13.80
N GLY A 7 13.51 19.06 12.74
CA GLY A 7 13.88 18.46 11.45
C GLY A 7 12.71 18.33 10.48
N SER A 8 13.06 18.08 9.24
CA SER A 8 12.11 17.80 8.16
C SER A 8 12.69 16.78 7.21
N ILE A 9 11.84 16.10 6.47
CA ILE A 9 12.23 15.21 5.38
C ILE A 9 11.33 15.48 4.17
N ASP A 10 11.94 15.74 3.04
CA ASP A 10 11.25 15.85 1.76
C ASP A 10 11.19 14.48 1.11
N ALA A 11 10.01 13.87 1.13
CA ALA A 11 9.80 12.56 0.55
C ALA A 11 9.98 12.59 -0.97
N THR A 12 10.64 11.58 -1.51
CA THR A 12 10.89 11.41 -2.95
C THR A 12 10.82 9.94 -3.33
N SER A 13 10.48 9.65 -4.59
CA SER A 13 10.55 8.31 -5.17
C SER A 13 11.95 7.94 -5.70
N ASP A 14 12.89 8.88 -5.68
CA ASP A 14 14.31 8.57 -5.87
C ASP A 14 14.84 7.93 -4.58
N LEU A 15 15.06 6.61 -4.63
CA LEU A 15 15.45 5.83 -3.45
C LEU A 15 16.85 6.16 -2.94
N GLU A 16 17.76 6.57 -3.82
CA GLU A 16 19.11 6.98 -3.42
C GLU A 16 19.06 8.31 -2.69
N LEU A 17 18.39 9.30 -3.27
CA LEU A 17 18.18 10.59 -2.65
C LEU A 17 17.38 10.48 -1.34
N MET A 18 16.37 9.62 -1.28
CA MET A 18 15.63 9.38 -0.04
C MET A 18 16.50 8.76 1.05
N THR A 19 17.39 7.83 0.68
CA THR A 19 18.36 7.23 1.60
C THR A 19 19.30 8.28 2.19
N GLU A 20 19.81 9.21 1.36
CA GLU A 20 20.66 10.31 1.83
C GLU A 20 19.91 11.25 2.78
N ARG A 21 18.68 11.64 2.46
CA ARG A 21 17.84 12.47 3.34
C ARG A 21 17.57 11.82 4.70
N ILE A 22 17.36 10.50 4.71
CA ILE A 22 17.24 9.76 5.97
C ILE A 22 18.57 9.74 6.73
N ARG A 23 19.69 9.61 6.03
CA ARG A 23 21.03 9.67 6.65
C ARG A 23 21.28 11.03 7.31
N GLU A 24 20.98 12.10 6.61
CA GLU A 24 21.13 13.46 7.14
C GLU A 24 20.22 13.72 8.36
N LEU A 25 18.99 13.21 8.32
CA LEU A 25 18.02 13.38 9.42
C LEU A 25 18.33 12.51 10.65
N ALA A 26 18.72 11.25 10.44
CA ALA A 26 18.66 10.20 11.44
C ALA A 26 19.89 9.26 11.49
N GLY A 27 20.90 9.52 10.65
CA GLY A 27 22.17 8.78 10.64
C GLY A 27 22.15 7.49 9.82
N ASP A 28 23.34 6.87 9.73
CA ASP A 28 23.61 5.73 8.85
C ASP A 28 22.77 4.48 9.15
N SER A 29 22.51 4.20 10.43
CA SER A 29 21.70 3.04 10.85
C SER A 29 20.31 3.09 10.21
N ASN A 30 19.67 4.25 10.23
CA ASN A 30 18.34 4.46 9.65
C ASN A 30 18.36 4.46 8.11
N ALA A 31 19.43 4.97 7.49
CA ALA A 31 19.63 4.89 6.04
C ALA A 31 19.75 3.44 5.56
N GLU A 32 20.54 2.62 6.23
CA GLU A 32 20.64 1.18 5.96
C GLU A 32 19.32 0.45 6.29
N GLY A 33 18.61 0.89 7.33
CA GLY A 33 17.26 0.45 7.64
C GLY A 33 16.29 0.68 6.48
N PHE A 34 16.38 1.84 5.82
CA PHE A 34 15.53 2.16 4.66
C PHE A 34 15.81 1.27 3.45
N LYS A 35 17.06 0.98 3.15
CA LYS A 35 17.41 0.03 2.08
C LYS A 35 16.82 -1.37 2.34
N LYS A 36 16.94 -1.86 3.59
CA LYS A 36 16.32 -3.13 4.00
C LYS A 36 14.80 -3.08 3.91
N TYR A 37 14.19 -1.97 4.33
CA TYR A 37 12.75 -1.72 4.21
C TYR A 37 12.26 -1.86 2.77
N VAL A 38 12.94 -1.25 1.81
CA VAL A 38 12.61 -1.34 0.38
C VAL A 38 12.69 -2.78 -0.12
N ILE A 39 13.78 -3.50 0.18
CA ILE A 39 13.98 -4.89 -0.24
C ILE A 39 12.89 -5.81 0.35
N GLU A 40 12.61 -5.69 1.64
CA GLU A 40 11.61 -6.52 2.32
C GLU A 40 10.19 -6.25 1.78
N ASN A 41 9.85 -4.99 1.50
CA ASN A 41 8.52 -4.64 1.00
C ASN A 41 8.32 -4.98 -0.48
N ARG A 42 9.36 -4.95 -1.34
CA ARG A 42 9.28 -5.54 -2.69
C ARG A 42 8.89 -7.01 -2.62
N LYS A 43 9.54 -7.75 -1.74
CA LYS A 43 9.22 -9.18 -1.54
C LYS A 43 7.80 -9.38 -1.00
N LYS A 44 7.35 -8.54 -0.05
CA LYS A 44 5.96 -8.56 0.44
C LYS A 44 4.97 -8.30 -0.70
N LEU A 45 5.23 -7.29 -1.54
CA LEU A 45 4.38 -6.94 -2.67
C LEU A 45 4.26 -8.08 -3.68
N ASP A 46 5.37 -8.71 -4.07
CA ASP A 46 5.36 -9.82 -5.03
C ASP A 46 4.57 -11.02 -4.52
N VAL A 47 4.74 -11.34 -3.23
CA VAL A 47 3.99 -12.41 -2.58
C VAL A 47 2.51 -12.05 -2.47
N SER A 48 2.18 -10.80 -2.17
CA SER A 48 0.80 -10.30 -2.08
C SER A 48 0.07 -10.37 -3.42
N LYS A 49 0.72 -9.98 -4.52
CA LYS A 49 0.15 -10.10 -5.88
C LYS A 49 -0.33 -11.51 -6.16
N ALA A 50 0.52 -12.51 -5.85
CA ALA A 50 0.18 -13.91 -6.04
C ALA A 50 -1.01 -14.37 -5.18
N CYS A 51 -1.18 -13.78 -3.98
CA CYS A 51 -2.32 -14.08 -3.10
C CYS A 51 -3.63 -13.49 -3.64
N VAL A 52 -3.59 -12.22 -4.06
CA VAL A 52 -4.78 -11.51 -4.60
C VAL A 52 -5.27 -12.15 -5.90
N GLN A 53 -4.37 -12.70 -6.72
CA GLN A 53 -4.71 -13.36 -7.98
C GLN A 53 -5.17 -14.82 -7.82
N THR A 54 -5.17 -15.35 -6.61
CA THR A 54 -5.56 -16.75 -6.34
C THR A 54 -6.91 -16.77 -5.62
N PRO A 55 -7.92 -17.48 -6.13
CA PRO A 55 -9.18 -17.64 -5.42
C PRO A 55 -8.97 -18.48 -4.15
N TRP A 56 -9.38 -17.94 -3.02
CA TRP A 56 -9.34 -18.61 -1.71
C TRP A 56 -10.73 -19.16 -1.40
N THR A 57 -10.96 -20.42 -1.75
CA THR A 57 -12.27 -21.04 -1.71
C THR A 57 -12.55 -21.84 -0.43
N GLY A 58 -11.56 -22.00 0.45
CA GLY A 58 -11.73 -22.73 1.70
C GLY A 58 -10.49 -22.76 2.60
N ILE A 59 -10.67 -23.23 3.83
CA ILE A 59 -9.65 -23.34 4.87
C ILE A 59 -8.47 -24.23 4.44
N SER A 60 -8.72 -25.24 3.60
CA SER A 60 -7.68 -26.11 3.04
C SER A 60 -6.57 -25.34 2.32
N ASN A 61 -6.90 -24.20 1.73
CA ASN A 61 -5.92 -23.34 1.04
C ASN A 61 -4.88 -22.73 2.01
N LEU A 62 -5.24 -22.57 3.29
CA LEU A 62 -4.36 -22.05 4.34
C LEU A 62 -3.35 -23.09 4.84
N LEU A 63 -3.60 -24.38 4.63
CA LEU A 63 -2.75 -25.47 5.08
C LEU A 63 -1.69 -25.91 4.05
N THR A 64 -1.52 -25.12 3.00
CA THR A 64 -0.52 -25.41 1.94
C THR A 64 0.86 -24.88 2.30
N LYS A 65 1.92 -25.53 1.78
CA LYS A 65 3.30 -25.03 1.88
C LYS A 65 3.43 -23.61 1.32
N ARG A 66 2.59 -23.25 0.34
CA ARG A 66 2.51 -21.90 -0.23
C ARG A 66 2.00 -20.90 0.82
N ALA A 67 0.90 -21.23 1.52
CA ALA A 67 0.33 -20.35 2.55
C ALA A 67 1.30 -20.12 3.72
N ILE A 68 2.02 -21.16 4.15
CA ILE A 68 3.06 -21.03 5.20
C ILE A 68 4.17 -20.08 4.75
N ARG A 69 4.64 -20.20 3.50
CA ARG A 69 5.67 -19.29 2.94
C ARG A 69 5.16 -17.86 2.85
N VAL A 70 3.92 -17.69 2.41
CA VAL A 70 3.24 -16.39 2.34
C VAL A 70 3.15 -15.76 3.73
N ALA A 71 2.67 -16.50 4.72
CA ALA A 71 2.57 -16.03 6.11
C ALA A 71 3.95 -15.62 6.67
N GLY A 72 5.00 -16.39 6.39
CA GLY A 72 6.38 -16.06 6.79
C GLY A 72 6.90 -14.73 6.22
N VAL A 73 6.48 -14.36 5.01
CA VAL A 73 6.85 -13.09 4.38
C VAL A 73 5.97 -11.94 4.84
N LEU A 74 4.65 -12.15 4.89
CA LEU A 74 3.67 -11.11 5.22
C LEU A 74 3.59 -10.81 6.72
N LYS A 75 4.07 -11.73 7.57
CA LYS A 75 4.11 -11.60 9.05
C LYS A 75 2.77 -11.11 9.64
N PRO A 76 1.65 -11.82 9.48
CA PRO A 76 0.33 -11.35 9.91
C PRO A 76 0.21 -11.17 11.43
N TRP A 77 1.14 -11.76 12.20
CA TRP A 77 1.23 -11.62 13.66
C TRP A 77 2.02 -10.39 14.14
N ALA A 78 2.73 -9.69 13.23
CA ALA A 78 3.48 -8.48 13.55
C ALA A 78 2.67 -7.24 13.19
N SER A 79 2.84 -6.16 13.96
CA SER A 79 2.28 -4.86 13.61
C SER A 79 3.22 -4.05 12.73
N VAL A 80 2.67 -3.03 12.05
CA VAL A 80 3.48 -2.04 11.30
C VAL A 80 4.51 -1.40 12.23
N ALA A 81 4.11 -0.92 13.40
CA ALA A 81 5.01 -0.29 14.36
C ALA A 81 6.12 -1.26 14.81
N GLY A 82 5.80 -2.53 15.08
CA GLY A 82 6.79 -3.54 15.47
C GLY A 82 7.78 -3.85 14.35
N ASP A 83 7.33 -3.95 13.11
CA ASP A 83 8.21 -4.22 11.97
C ASP A 83 9.14 -3.02 11.66
N LEU A 84 8.61 -1.79 11.77
CA LEU A 84 9.40 -0.58 11.58
C LEU A 84 10.41 -0.34 12.70
N SER A 85 10.08 -0.65 13.96
CA SER A 85 11.01 -0.53 15.10
C SER A 85 12.22 -1.46 14.98
N ARG A 86 12.12 -2.55 14.22
CA ARG A 86 13.23 -3.44 13.91
C ARG A 86 14.21 -2.84 12.89
N LEU A 87 13.73 -1.94 12.04
CA LEU A 87 14.47 -1.35 10.93
C LEU A 87 15.00 0.05 11.22
N PHE A 88 14.31 0.79 12.08
CA PHE A 88 14.57 2.20 12.33
C PHE A 88 14.65 2.51 13.82
N ASP A 89 15.70 3.17 14.23
CA ASP A 89 15.91 3.62 15.62
C ASP A 89 15.24 4.99 15.86
N ASP A 90 15.19 5.84 14.81
CA ASP A 90 14.64 7.20 14.91
C ASP A 90 13.11 7.18 14.77
N GLU A 91 12.42 7.81 15.72
CA GLU A 91 10.96 7.87 15.76
C GLU A 91 10.37 8.66 14.58
N ARG A 92 11.06 9.69 14.08
CA ARG A 92 10.61 10.51 12.95
C ARG A 92 10.55 9.69 11.68
N VAL A 93 11.55 8.80 11.46
CA VAL A 93 11.57 7.88 10.32
C VAL A 93 10.46 6.84 10.46
N ARG A 94 10.27 6.27 11.67
CA ARG A 94 9.15 5.34 11.92
C ARG A 94 7.80 5.99 11.66
N LEU A 95 7.62 7.24 12.09
CA LEU A 95 6.39 8.00 11.84
C LEU A 95 6.16 8.18 10.34
N ALA A 96 7.17 8.60 9.58
CA ALA A 96 7.08 8.77 8.13
C ALA A 96 6.65 7.47 7.42
N MET A 97 7.24 6.32 7.80
CA MET A 97 6.98 5.02 7.16
C MET A 97 5.66 4.36 7.63
N SER A 98 5.08 4.81 8.73
CA SER A 98 3.82 4.28 9.27
C SER A 98 2.59 5.14 8.94
N PHE A 99 2.79 6.35 8.42
CA PHE A 99 1.74 7.34 8.25
C PHE A 99 0.58 6.86 7.38
N GLN A 100 0.83 6.00 6.40
CA GLN A 100 -0.17 5.47 5.47
C GLN A 100 -1.17 4.50 6.11
N THR A 101 -0.95 4.03 7.35
CA THR A 101 -1.95 3.23 8.07
C THR A 101 -3.24 4.00 8.32
N LYS A 102 -3.20 5.34 8.27
CA LYS A 102 -4.39 6.22 8.35
C LYS A 102 -5.40 5.94 7.23
N TYR A 103 -4.97 5.50 6.04
CA TYR A 103 -5.86 5.16 4.94
C TYR A 103 -6.77 3.97 5.26
N LEU A 104 -6.35 3.14 6.21
CA LEU A 104 -7.11 2.00 6.71
C LEU A 104 -7.95 2.34 7.94
N GLY A 105 -7.84 3.59 8.46
CA GLY A 105 -8.44 3.95 9.74
C GLY A 105 -7.83 3.20 10.94
N MET A 106 -6.61 2.68 10.82
CA MET A 106 -5.96 1.84 11.84
C MET A 106 -4.73 2.52 12.43
N SER A 107 -4.53 2.29 13.73
CA SER A 107 -3.27 2.63 14.38
C SER A 107 -2.13 1.72 13.88
N PRO A 108 -0.91 2.23 13.66
CA PRO A 108 0.24 1.42 13.25
C PRO A 108 0.62 0.34 14.28
N PHE A 109 0.20 0.48 15.52
CA PHE A 109 0.42 -0.51 16.58
C PHE A 109 -0.48 -1.75 16.44
N HIS A 110 -1.62 -1.63 15.76
CA HIS A 110 -2.59 -2.70 15.53
C HIS A 110 -2.67 -3.14 14.07
N ALA A 111 -2.26 -2.27 13.13
CA ALA A 111 -2.25 -2.61 11.71
C ALA A 111 -1.24 -3.72 11.43
N PRO A 112 -1.63 -4.82 10.73
CA PRO A 112 -0.71 -5.88 10.35
C PRO A 112 0.49 -5.37 9.54
N SER A 113 1.67 -5.96 9.76
CA SER A 113 2.94 -5.60 9.12
C SER A 113 2.88 -5.59 7.58
N LEU A 114 1.99 -6.36 6.99
CA LEU A 114 1.71 -6.30 5.54
C LEU A 114 1.52 -4.86 5.04
N PHE A 115 0.86 -4.02 5.81
CA PHE A 115 0.51 -2.65 5.40
C PHE A 115 1.68 -1.66 5.35
N THR A 116 2.91 -2.09 5.70
CA THR A 116 4.12 -1.33 5.37
C THR A 116 4.30 -1.16 3.86
N ILE A 117 3.67 -2.02 3.05
CA ILE A 117 3.63 -1.92 1.59
C ILE A 117 3.02 -0.59 1.13
N LEU A 118 2.08 -0.01 1.86
CA LEU A 118 1.40 1.23 1.44
C LEU A 118 2.40 2.39 1.31
N ALA A 119 3.22 2.62 2.32
CA ALA A 119 4.28 3.63 2.26
C ALA A 119 5.34 3.24 1.20
N PHE A 120 5.72 1.97 1.15
CA PHE A 120 6.67 1.49 0.15
C PHE A 120 6.22 1.79 -1.29
N LEU A 121 4.94 1.61 -1.63
CA LEU A 121 4.43 1.91 -2.97
C LEU A 121 4.62 3.38 -3.36
N GLU A 122 4.45 4.30 -2.41
CA GLU A 122 4.66 5.73 -2.63
C GLU A 122 6.14 6.04 -2.92
N TYR A 123 7.06 5.41 -2.20
CA TYR A 123 8.51 5.58 -2.42
C TYR A 123 9.02 4.87 -3.67
N GLU A 124 8.49 3.70 -3.99
CA GLU A 124 8.94 2.91 -5.15
C GLU A 124 8.40 3.44 -6.47
N HIS A 125 7.15 3.90 -6.50
CA HIS A 125 6.46 4.26 -7.73
C HIS A 125 6.13 5.75 -7.84
N GLY A 126 6.22 6.51 -6.75
CA GLY A 126 5.82 7.91 -6.69
C GLY A 126 4.31 8.09 -6.51
N ILE A 127 3.91 9.34 -6.34
CA ILE A 127 2.51 9.78 -6.24
C ILE A 127 2.19 10.64 -7.45
N PHE A 128 1.09 10.31 -8.14
CA PHE A 128 0.68 11.00 -9.35
C PHE A 128 -0.72 11.59 -9.19
N HIS A 129 -0.95 12.70 -9.86
CA HIS A 129 -2.26 13.32 -9.97
C HIS A 129 -2.64 13.45 -11.45
N ALA A 130 -3.89 13.10 -11.79
CA ALA A 130 -4.36 13.21 -13.16
C ALA A 130 -4.47 14.68 -13.59
N LYS A 131 -3.90 15.03 -14.75
CA LYS A 131 -4.11 16.36 -15.34
C LYS A 131 -5.60 16.57 -15.61
N GLY A 132 -6.15 17.68 -15.15
CA GLY A 132 -7.59 17.97 -15.23
C GLY A 132 -8.40 17.43 -14.05
N GLY A 133 -7.74 16.87 -13.00
CA GLY A 133 -8.38 16.34 -11.80
C GLY A 133 -8.81 14.87 -11.94
N LEU A 134 -9.25 14.28 -10.85
CA LEU A 134 -9.63 12.85 -10.81
C LEU A 134 -10.84 12.54 -11.70
N GLY A 135 -11.75 13.50 -11.88
CA GLY A 135 -12.90 13.35 -12.77
C GLY A 135 -12.54 13.07 -14.23
N SER A 136 -11.35 13.55 -14.68
CA SER A 136 -10.88 13.29 -16.04
C SER A 136 -10.64 11.80 -16.31
N ILE A 137 -10.32 11.02 -15.27
CA ILE A 137 -10.13 9.56 -15.39
C ILE A 137 -11.46 8.91 -15.71
N SER A 138 -12.52 9.24 -14.95
CA SER A 138 -13.86 8.69 -15.18
C SER A 138 -14.40 9.09 -16.55
N SER A 139 -14.20 10.35 -16.97
CA SER A 139 -14.61 10.83 -18.30
C SER A 139 -13.91 10.05 -19.41
N ARG A 140 -12.57 9.85 -19.29
CA ARG A 140 -11.83 9.08 -20.29
C ARG A 140 -12.22 7.60 -20.32
N MET A 141 -12.53 7.01 -19.17
CA MET A 141 -13.07 5.64 -19.12
C MET A 141 -14.42 5.53 -19.83
N ALA A 142 -15.31 6.52 -19.66
CA ALA A 142 -16.59 6.57 -20.36
C ALA A 142 -16.40 6.67 -21.88
N GLU A 143 -15.54 7.57 -22.34
CA GLU A 143 -15.21 7.72 -23.78
C GLU A 143 -14.72 6.41 -24.37
N ILE A 144 -13.77 5.73 -23.71
CA ILE A 144 -13.25 4.44 -24.19
C ILE A 144 -14.35 3.37 -24.22
N ALA A 145 -15.22 3.34 -23.21
CA ALA A 145 -16.33 2.40 -23.19
C ALA A 145 -17.28 2.63 -24.38
N GLU A 146 -17.59 3.88 -24.70
CA GLU A 146 -18.42 4.24 -25.88
C GLU A 146 -17.71 3.88 -27.18
N GLU A 147 -16.41 4.15 -27.32
CA GLU A 147 -15.59 3.71 -28.47
C GLU A 147 -15.63 2.17 -28.66
N MET A 148 -15.75 1.41 -27.57
CA MET A 148 -15.92 -0.05 -27.59
C MET A 148 -17.37 -0.51 -27.84
N GLY A 149 -18.31 0.42 -28.06
CA GLY A 149 -19.71 0.12 -28.33
C GLY A 149 -20.60 -0.03 -27.09
N VAL A 150 -20.12 0.33 -25.90
CA VAL A 150 -20.93 0.35 -24.68
C VAL A 150 -21.88 1.56 -24.74
N LYS A 151 -23.15 1.33 -24.45
CA LYS A 151 -24.14 2.39 -24.34
C LYS A 151 -24.23 2.88 -22.90
N ILE A 152 -23.87 4.14 -22.66
CA ILE A 152 -23.94 4.76 -21.34
C ILE A 152 -25.29 5.50 -21.25
N LEU A 153 -26.10 5.17 -20.25
CA LEU A 153 -27.37 5.82 -19.97
C LEU A 153 -27.25 6.58 -18.65
N LEU A 154 -27.25 7.90 -18.72
CA LEU A 154 -27.26 8.78 -17.56
C LEU A 154 -28.72 8.99 -17.08
N ASP A 155 -28.86 9.50 -15.86
CA ASP A 155 -30.14 9.80 -15.21
C ASP A 155 -31.15 8.63 -15.18
N SER A 156 -30.59 7.40 -15.22
CA SER A 156 -31.36 6.17 -15.25
C SER A 156 -31.36 5.51 -13.87
N THR A 157 -32.43 5.82 -13.09
CA THR A 157 -32.62 5.19 -11.79
C THR A 157 -32.88 3.70 -11.96
N CYS A 158 -32.15 2.85 -11.26
CA CYS A 158 -32.43 1.41 -11.24
C CYS A 158 -33.75 1.15 -10.48
N LEU A 159 -34.78 0.79 -11.23
CA LEU A 159 -36.12 0.54 -10.67
C LEU A 159 -36.34 -0.90 -10.24
N LEU A 160 -35.51 -1.84 -10.72
CA LEU A 160 -35.65 -3.27 -10.41
C LEU A 160 -34.30 -3.96 -10.41
N TYR A 161 -33.94 -4.54 -9.28
CA TYR A 161 -32.83 -5.47 -9.20
C TYR A 161 -33.33 -6.85 -9.60
N THR A 162 -33.16 -7.21 -10.86
CA THR A 162 -33.54 -8.52 -11.39
C THR A 162 -32.38 -9.54 -11.36
N SER A 163 -31.15 -9.06 -11.12
CA SER A 163 -30.00 -9.95 -10.95
C SER A 163 -29.78 -10.19 -9.45
N PRO A 164 -29.77 -11.45 -8.98
CA PRO A 164 -29.36 -11.74 -7.62
C PRO A 164 -27.93 -11.20 -7.40
N SER A 165 -27.78 -10.41 -6.35
CA SER A 165 -26.46 -9.95 -5.92
C SER A 165 -25.62 -11.18 -5.54
N PRO A 166 -24.33 -11.21 -5.86
CA PRO A 166 -23.44 -12.26 -5.33
C PRO A 166 -23.42 -12.35 -3.79
N ARG A 167 -24.07 -11.40 -3.10
CA ARG A 167 -24.24 -11.39 -1.64
C ARG A 167 -25.54 -12.06 -1.18
N ASP A 168 -26.43 -12.42 -2.10
CA ASP A 168 -27.74 -13.00 -1.80
C ASP A 168 -27.76 -14.54 -2.00
N THR A 169 -26.57 -15.15 -2.21
CA THR A 169 -26.34 -16.59 -2.32
C THR A 169 -25.49 -17.14 -1.20
#